data_401c9adb97220ee34ffbb04df75e5396
#
_entry.id   401c9adb97220ee34ffbb04df75e5396
#
_cell.length_a   1.000
_cell.length_b   1.000
_cell.length_c   1.000
_cell.angle_alpha   90.00
_cell.angle_beta   90.00
_cell.angle_gamma   90.00
#
_symmetry.space_group_name_H-M   'P 1'
#
loop_
_entity.id
_entity.type
_entity.pdbx_description
1 polymer ?
#
loop_
_entity_poly.entity_id
_entity_poly.type
_entity_poly.pdbx_seq_one_letter_code
_entity_poly.pdbx_strand_id
1 'polypeptide(L)'
;RQMCIRDSVSIDPNSGKILALVGGYNFDSSKFNRAFQAKPQLGSNFKPFLYAAAFENGYSPATVINDAPIVFEDQNLEEFWRPKNASGKFYGPTRLREALLQSRNVVSVRLLNDLGISKAKNYLTRFGFERDSLPEDLSMALGSYGISPYKNAEFFSIFANGGKKIKPFFIERIIDKNGKELILENEDVSKASIARWYGKQIPKEETYAIDPRVSFLVNDILREATQRGTGKAIKKLERDDFAGKTGTTNDSESAWFTGFNNKILTTVWFGYDQPRSLGRNEYGSTTALPIWLNFMEEIIDTVEYSIPAVPSNLIAKKINPSTGKEANSLDDNARFEYFFD
;
A
#
# COMPACT_ATOMS: atom_id res chain seq x y z
N ARG A 1 -15.67 -25.56 11.61
CA ARG A 1 -14.89 -24.44 12.16
C ARG A 1 -14.32 -23.66 10.99
N GLN A 2 -14.80 -22.47 10.74
CA GLN A 2 -14.21 -21.56 9.78
C GLN A 2 -12.86 -21.10 10.37
N MET A 3 -11.77 -21.54 9.76
CA MET A 3 -10.42 -21.10 10.16
C MET A 3 -10.21 -19.67 9.66
N CYS A 4 -9.44 -18.88 10.41
CA CYS A 4 -8.90 -17.62 9.91
C CYS A 4 -8.11 -17.89 8.63
N ILE A 5 -8.33 -17.10 7.59
CA ILE A 5 -7.76 -17.29 6.28
C ILE A 5 -6.53 -16.39 6.17
N ARG A 6 -5.46 -16.94 5.59
CA ARG A 6 -4.16 -16.28 5.40
C ARG A 6 -3.86 -16.34 3.93
N ASP A 7 -4.12 -15.26 3.23
CA ASP A 7 -3.87 -15.19 1.80
C ASP A 7 -2.70 -14.27 1.52
N SER A 8 -1.90 -14.65 0.54
CA SER A 8 -0.71 -13.87 0.18
C SER A 8 -0.48 -13.90 -1.33
N VAL A 9 0.07 -12.80 -1.81
CA VAL A 9 0.55 -12.67 -3.19
C VAL A 9 1.93 -12.05 -3.16
N SER A 10 2.89 -12.72 -3.78
CA SER A 10 4.25 -12.23 -3.97
C SER A 10 4.53 -12.04 -5.44
N ILE A 11 5.05 -10.88 -5.82
CA ILE A 11 5.36 -10.53 -7.21
C ILE A 11 6.75 -9.90 -7.32
N ASP A 12 7.34 -10.02 -8.51
CA ASP A 12 8.40 -9.12 -8.94
C ASP A 12 7.76 -7.78 -9.36
N PRO A 13 8.03 -6.66 -8.66
CA PRO A 13 7.37 -5.41 -8.93
C PRO A 13 7.79 -4.75 -10.25
N ASN A 14 8.86 -5.19 -10.89
CA ASN A 14 9.33 -4.64 -12.17
C ASN A 14 8.72 -5.36 -13.36
N SER A 15 8.72 -6.69 -13.34
CA SER A 15 8.19 -7.49 -14.44
C SER A 15 6.70 -7.82 -14.30
N GLY A 16 6.18 -7.86 -13.09
CA GLY A 16 4.84 -8.36 -12.78
C GLY A 16 4.75 -9.88 -12.67
N LYS A 17 5.87 -10.63 -12.72
CA LYS A 17 5.86 -12.08 -12.49
C LYS A 17 5.31 -12.38 -11.09
N ILE A 18 4.30 -13.25 -11.02
CA ILE A 18 3.83 -13.77 -9.74
C ILE A 18 4.81 -14.85 -9.29
N LEU A 19 5.46 -14.63 -8.16
CA LEU A 19 6.49 -15.49 -7.59
C LEU A 19 5.87 -16.54 -6.66
N ALA A 20 4.85 -16.15 -5.90
CA ALA A 20 4.10 -17.05 -5.02
C ALA A 20 2.67 -16.51 -4.82
N LEU A 21 1.72 -17.43 -4.63
CA LEU A 21 0.34 -17.09 -4.36
C LEU A 21 -0.32 -18.16 -3.50
N VAL A 22 -0.96 -17.72 -2.43
CA VAL A 22 -1.82 -18.53 -1.57
C VAL A 22 -3.18 -17.84 -1.48
N GLY A 23 -4.23 -18.50 -1.93
CA GLY A 23 -5.60 -17.95 -1.91
C GLY A 23 -6.58 -18.86 -1.16
N GLY A 24 -6.08 -19.74 -0.31
CA GLY A 24 -6.84 -20.66 0.53
C GLY A 24 -5.99 -21.78 1.07
N TYR A 25 -6.56 -22.56 1.98
CA TYR A 25 -5.83 -23.67 2.61
C TYR A 25 -5.64 -24.86 1.65
N ASN A 26 -6.70 -25.22 0.92
CA ASN A 26 -6.72 -26.38 0.04
C ASN A 26 -7.89 -26.24 -0.95
N PHE A 27 -7.66 -26.61 -2.21
CA PHE A 27 -8.64 -26.48 -3.30
C PHE A 27 -9.85 -27.41 -3.12
N ASP A 28 -9.64 -28.62 -2.55
CA ASP A 28 -10.74 -29.56 -2.34
C ASP A 28 -11.73 -29.08 -1.27
N SER A 29 -11.21 -28.33 -0.29
CA SER A 29 -12.04 -27.72 0.77
C SER A 29 -12.77 -26.47 0.32
N SER A 30 -12.17 -25.69 -0.57
CA SER A 30 -12.74 -24.45 -1.11
C SER A 30 -12.10 -24.09 -2.44
N LYS A 31 -12.95 -23.99 -3.48
CA LYS A 31 -12.56 -23.50 -4.81
C LYS A 31 -12.46 -21.98 -4.89
N PHE A 32 -12.90 -21.28 -3.85
CA PHE A 32 -12.85 -19.83 -3.79
C PHE A 32 -11.41 -19.37 -3.53
N ASN A 33 -10.76 -18.84 -4.56
CA ASN A 33 -9.42 -18.30 -4.47
C ASN A 33 -9.49 -16.83 -3.98
N ARG A 34 -9.27 -16.64 -2.70
CA ARG A 34 -9.43 -15.32 -2.04
C ARG A 34 -8.40 -14.32 -2.49
N ALA A 35 -7.21 -14.75 -2.91
CA ALA A 35 -6.20 -13.85 -3.45
C ALA A 35 -6.71 -13.02 -4.64
N PHE A 36 -7.68 -13.54 -5.39
CA PHE A 36 -8.33 -12.88 -6.53
C PHE A 36 -9.76 -12.45 -6.29
N GLN A 37 -10.54 -13.25 -5.57
CA GLN A 37 -12.00 -13.15 -5.54
C GLN A 37 -12.53 -12.43 -4.30
N ALA A 38 -11.82 -12.51 -3.17
CA ALA A 38 -12.17 -11.75 -1.99
C ALA A 38 -11.85 -10.26 -2.18
N LYS A 39 -12.68 -9.39 -1.63
CA LYS A 39 -12.50 -7.93 -1.66
C LYS A 39 -12.58 -7.37 -0.24
N PRO A 40 -11.69 -7.75 0.67
CA PRO A 40 -11.68 -7.21 2.02
C PRO A 40 -11.25 -5.74 2.03
N GLN A 41 -11.81 -4.97 2.96
CA GLN A 41 -11.44 -3.58 3.14
C GLN A 41 -9.96 -3.44 3.50
N LEU A 42 -9.29 -2.46 2.88
CA LEU A 42 -7.85 -2.21 3.04
C LEU A 42 -7.47 -1.66 4.42
N GLY A 43 -8.40 -0.95 5.07
CA GLY A 43 -8.05 -0.20 6.25
C GLY A 43 -6.87 0.73 6.00
N SER A 44 -5.99 0.88 6.96
CA SER A 44 -4.82 1.76 6.84
C SER A 44 -3.81 1.37 5.74
N ASN A 45 -3.96 0.22 5.08
CA ASN A 45 -3.14 -0.13 3.91
C ASN A 45 -3.41 0.80 2.72
N PHE A 46 -4.56 1.48 2.72
CA PHE A 46 -4.96 2.48 1.72
C PHE A 46 -4.17 3.80 1.81
N LYS A 47 -3.68 4.18 2.99
CA LYS A 47 -3.10 5.52 3.24
C LYS A 47 -1.97 5.93 2.28
N PRO A 48 -1.02 5.06 1.88
CA PRO A 48 0.03 5.44 0.92
C PRO A 48 -0.51 6.06 -0.36
N PHE A 49 -1.62 5.57 -0.88
CA PHE A 49 -2.26 6.09 -2.10
C PHE A 49 -2.83 7.50 -1.91
N LEU A 50 -3.47 7.76 -0.76
CA LEU A 50 -3.94 9.10 -0.40
C LEU A 50 -2.78 10.08 -0.24
N TYR A 51 -1.70 9.67 0.43
CA TYR A 51 -0.53 10.53 0.63
C TYR A 51 0.19 10.81 -0.70
N ALA A 52 0.25 9.84 -1.61
CA ALA A 52 0.75 10.08 -2.97
C ALA A 52 -0.09 11.15 -3.69
N ALA A 53 -1.43 11.07 -3.60
CA ALA A 53 -2.32 12.09 -4.14
C ALA A 53 -2.04 13.48 -3.54
N ALA A 54 -1.80 13.56 -2.25
CA ALA A 54 -1.48 14.81 -1.58
C ALA A 54 -0.13 15.38 -2.04
N PHE A 55 0.93 14.56 -2.11
CA PHE A 55 2.26 15.02 -2.52
C PHE A 55 2.26 15.56 -3.96
N GLU A 56 1.54 14.94 -4.87
CA GLU A 56 1.40 15.46 -6.25
C GLU A 56 0.56 16.75 -6.32
N ASN A 57 -0.20 17.05 -5.28
CA ASN A 57 -1.03 18.26 -5.18
C ASN A 57 -0.43 19.34 -4.26
N GLY A 58 0.90 19.37 -4.11
CA GLY A 58 1.62 20.46 -3.46
C GLY A 58 1.85 20.27 -1.95
N TYR A 59 1.43 19.16 -1.37
CA TYR A 59 1.84 18.79 -0.02
C TYR A 59 3.25 18.20 -0.05
N SER A 60 3.93 18.25 1.09
CA SER A 60 5.25 17.63 1.27
C SER A 60 5.25 16.74 2.51
N PRO A 61 6.23 15.84 2.67
CA PRO A 61 6.39 15.09 3.90
C PRO A 61 6.56 15.97 5.16
N ALA A 62 7.03 17.23 4.98
CA ALA A 62 7.16 18.23 6.03
C ALA A 62 5.86 18.96 6.39
N THR A 63 4.83 18.90 5.51
CA THR A 63 3.54 19.56 5.77
C THR A 63 2.96 19.10 7.11
N VAL A 64 2.58 20.05 7.97
CA VAL A 64 2.05 19.80 9.31
C VAL A 64 0.53 19.90 9.30
N ILE A 65 -0.14 18.88 9.78
CA ILE A 65 -1.58 18.84 10.04
C ILE A 65 -1.80 18.53 11.51
N ASN A 66 -2.78 19.19 12.12
CA ASN A 66 -3.06 19.03 13.56
C ASN A 66 -3.79 17.72 13.84
N ASP A 67 -3.16 16.80 14.57
CA ASP A 67 -3.77 15.57 15.10
C ASP A 67 -4.53 15.90 16.39
N ALA A 68 -5.72 16.46 16.25
CA ALA A 68 -6.61 16.87 17.32
C ALA A 68 -8.04 16.38 17.06
N PRO A 69 -8.88 16.25 18.10
CA PRO A 69 -10.28 15.87 17.95
C PRO A 69 -10.98 16.69 16.86
N ILE A 70 -11.76 16.01 16.04
CA ILE A 70 -12.58 16.63 15.00
C ILE A 70 -13.91 15.92 14.93
N VAL A 71 -14.93 16.66 14.56
CA VAL A 71 -16.29 16.18 14.35
C VAL A 71 -16.70 16.58 12.95
N PHE A 72 -17.20 15.62 12.17
CA PHE A 72 -17.79 15.87 10.87
C PHE A 72 -19.31 15.62 10.96
N GLU A 73 -20.07 16.49 10.36
CA GLU A 73 -21.49 16.25 10.09
C GLU A 73 -21.55 15.35 8.85
N ASP A 74 -22.02 14.13 9.02
CA ASP A 74 -22.30 13.25 7.91
C ASP A 74 -23.79 13.39 7.57
N GLN A 75 -24.08 13.92 6.37
CA GLN A 75 -25.46 14.12 5.91
C GLN A 75 -26.25 12.81 5.72
N ASN A 76 -25.55 11.66 5.73
CA ASN A 76 -26.13 10.34 5.56
C ASN A 76 -26.26 9.57 6.88
N LEU A 77 -25.69 10.06 7.97
CA LEU A 77 -25.77 9.47 9.31
C LEU A 77 -26.52 10.42 10.24
N GLU A 78 -27.44 9.91 11.03
CA GLU A 78 -28.13 10.66 12.09
C GLU A 78 -27.19 11.10 13.23
N GLU A 79 -25.90 10.63 13.20
CA GLU A 79 -24.89 10.91 14.22
C GLU A 79 -23.65 11.57 13.64
N PHE A 80 -23.02 12.42 14.44
CA PHE A 80 -21.72 13.05 14.13
C PHE A 80 -20.61 12.00 14.07
N TRP A 81 -19.85 11.96 12.98
CA TRP A 81 -18.67 11.11 12.88
C TRP A 81 -17.46 11.71 13.58
N ARG A 82 -16.84 10.95 14.47
CA ARG A 82 -15.70 11.35 15.30
C ARG A 82 -14.52 10.39 15.12
N PRO A 83 -13.70 10.55 14.07
CA PRO A 83 -12.57 9.68 13.84
C PRO A 83 -11.56 9.76 14.99
N LYS A 84 -11.01 8.60 15.37
CA LYS A 84 -9.99 8.47 16.41
C LYS A 84 -8.77 7.73 15.87
N ASN A 85 -7.60 8.02 16.43
CA ASN A 85 -6.42 7.19 16.21
C ASN A 85 -6.58 5.83 16.90
N ALA A 86 -5.94 4.77 16.38
CA ALA A 86 -5.98 3.43 16.98
C ALA A 86 -5.52 3.42 18.45
N SER A 87 -4.62 4.34 18.81
CA SER A 87 -4.15 4.51 20.21
C SER A 87 -5.17 5.21 21.13
N GLY A 88 -6.26 5.74 20.58
CA GLY A 88 -7.20 6.62 21.30
C GLY A 88 -6.65 8.00 21.67
N LYS A 89 -5.36 8.28 21.38
CA LYS A 89 -4.68 9.54 21.71
C LYS A 89 -4.56 10.46 20.50
N PHE A 90 -4.42 11.76 20.77
CA PHE A 90 -4.11 12.80 19.80
C PHE A 90 -2.71 13.37 20.08
N TYR A 91 -2.01 13.80 19.04
CA TYR A 91 -0.59 14.13 19.13
C TYR A 91 -0.26 15.58 18.73
N GLY A 92 -1.28 16.40 18.44
CA GLY A 92 -1.10 17.78 18.05
C GLY A 92 -0.51 17.96 16.65
N PRO A 93 0.25 19.06 16.42
CA PRO A 93 0.87 19.30 15.13
C PRO A 93 1.76 18.14 14.69
N THR A 94 1.40 17.51 13.56
CA THR A 94 2.02 16.27 13.10
C THR A 94 2.38 16.41 11.62
N ARG A 95 3.64 16.17 11.26
CA ARG A 95 4.08 16.14 9.86
C ARG A 95 3.48 14.95 9.12
N LEU A 96 3.24 15.12 7.81
CA LEU A 96 2.70 14.03 6.98
C LEU A 96 3.60 12.79 6.99
N ARG A 97 4.94 12.95 7.00
CA ARG A 97 5.86 11.83 7.19
C ARG A 97 5.51 11.03 8.45
N GLU A 98 5.44 11.70 9.59
CA GLU A 98 5.16 11.04 10.87
C GLU A 98 3.75 10.44 10.90
N ALA A 99 2.78 11.12 10.29
CA ALA A 99 1.40 10.65 10.22
C ALA A 99 1.27 9.35 9.40
N LEU A 100 1.94 9.25 8.24
CA LEU A 100 1.93 8.03 7.43
C LEU A 100 2.69 6.89 8.11
N LEU A 101 3.87 7.19 8.66
CA LEU A 101 4.75 6.25 9.35
C LEU A 101 4.07 5.61 10.57
N GLN A 102 3.37 6.42 11.38
CA GLN A 102 2.60 5.97 12.55
C GLN A 102 1.15 5.61 12.21
N SER A 103 0.77 5.74 10.95
CA SER A 103 -0.58 5.41 10.48
C SER A 103 -1.70 6.19 11.18
N ARG A 104 -1.51 7.51 11.43
CA ARG A 104 -2.48 8.38 12.13
C ARG A 104 -3.78 8.49 11.34
N ASN A 105 -4.90 8.20 11.98
CA ASN A 105 -6.21 8.27 11.35
C ASN A 105 -6.68 9.71 11.15
N VAL A 106 -6.63 10.50 12.21
CA VAL A 106 -7.19 11.86 12.21
C VAL A 106 -6.48 12.75 11.21
N VAL A 107 -5.14 12.66 11.13
CA VAL A 107 -4.36 13.41 10.13
C VAL A 107 -4.75 13.00 8.71
N SER A 108 -4.94 11.69 8.45
CA SER A 108 -5.32 11.19 7.12
C SER A 108 -6.72 11.66 6.72
N VAL A 109 -7.67 11.72 7.66
CA VAL A 109 -9.03 12.23 7.41
C VAL A 109 -9.00 13.73 7.10
N ARG A 110 -8.25 14.52 7.89
CA ARG A 110 -8.06 15.96 7.61
C ARG A 110 -7.39 16.19 6.27
N LEU A 111 -6.35 15.41 5.95
CA LEU A 111 -5.66 15.47 4.66
C LEU A 111 -6.62 15.24 3.49
N LEU A 112 -7.48 14.22 3.57
CA LEU A 112 -8.48 13.96 2.53
C LEU A 112 -9.51 15.09 2.44
N ASN A 113 -9.97 15.61 3.58
CA ASN A 113 -10.89 16.75 3.61
C ASN A 113 -10.28 17.99 2.93
N ASP A 114 -9.03 18.30 3.23
CA ASP A 114 -8.33 19.45 2.67
C ASP A 114 -8.01 19.27 1.18
N LEU A 115 -7.61 18.08 0.76
CA LEU A 115 -7.35 17.73 -0.63
C LEU A 115 -8.62 17.73 -1.49
N GLY A 116 -9.73 17.31 -0.90
CA GLY A 116 -11.01 17.08 -1.55
C GLY A 116 -11.17 15.67 -2.12
N ILE A 117 -12.31 15.04 -1.82
CA ILE A 117 -12.63 13.64 -2.20
C ILE A 117 -12.55 13.43 -3.71
N SER A 118 -13.16 14.31 -4.51
CA SER A 118 -13.17 14.17 -5.98
C SER A 118 -11.75 14.21 -6.57
N LYS A 119 -10.88 15.10 -6.06
CA LYS A 119 -9.49 15.19 -6.50
C LYS A 119 -8.72 13.93 -6.13
N ALA A 120 -8.88 13.43 -4.91
CA ALA A 120 -8.27 12.17 -4.47
C ALA A 120 -8.74 10.99 -5.33
N LYS A 121 -10.05 10.83 -5.56
CA LYS A 121 -10.62 9.77 -6.42
C LYS A 121 -10.03 9.80 -7.83
N ASN A 122 -9.94 10.97 -8.46
CA ASN A 122 -9.35 11.13 -9.79
C ASN A 122 -7.88 10.69 -9.82
N TYR A 123 -7.11 11.00 -8.78
CA TYR A 123 -5.72 10.56 -8.69
C TYR A 123 -5.60 9.03 -8.52
N LEU A 124 -6.45 8.45 -7.67
CA LEU A 124 -6.45 7.03 -7.36
C LEU A 124 -6.71 6.14 -8.59
N THR A 125 -7.43 6.63 -9.61
CA THR A 125 -7.62 5.87 -10.86
C THR A 125 -6.32 5.53 -11.58
N ARG A 126 -5.26 6.30 -11.36
CA ARG A 126 -3.93 6.04 -11.94
C ARG A 126 -3.33 4.74 -11.44
N PHE A 127 -3.62 4.35 -10.19
CA PHE A 127 -3.24 3.05 -9.62
C PHE A 127 -4.11 1.90 -10.15
N GLY A 128 -5.32 2.18 -10.62
CA GLY A 128 -6.29 1.20 -11.09
C GLY A 128 -7.51 1.06 -10.17
N PHE A 129 -7.69 1.97 -9.21
CA PHE A 129 -8.94 2.04 -8.45
C PHE A 129 -10.10 2.45 -9.35
N GLU A 130 -11.23 1.79 -9.20
CA GLU A 130 -12.46 2.13 -9.91
C GLU A 130 -13.10 3.35 -9.24
N ARG A 131 -13.11 4.49 -9.95
CA ARG A 131 -13.53 5.78 -9.41
C ARG A 131 -14.91 5.74 -8.74
N ASP A 132 -15.87 5.12 -9.41
CA ASP A 132 -17.27 5.12 -8.97
C ASP A 132 -17.54 4.12 -7.82
N SER A 133 -16.62 3.19 -7.60
CA SER A 133 -16.66 2.24 -6.48
C SER A 133 -15.98 2.79 -5.21
N LEU A 134 -15.21 3.89 -5.32
CA LEU A 134 -14.59 4.52 -4.16
C LEU A 134 -15.63 5.29 -3.34
N PRO A 135 -15.54 5.29 -2.01
CA PRO A 135 -16.44 6.04 -1.13
C PRO A 135 -16.53 7.53 -1.49
N GLU A 136 -17.69 8.11 -1.30
CA GLU A 136 -17.97 9.54 -1.52
C GLU A 136 -17.84 10.38 -0.24
N ASP A 137 -17.31 9.78 0.82
CA ASP A 137 -17.15 10.37 2.14
C ASP A 137 -15.72 10.24 2.68
N LEU A 138 -15.46 10.85 3.83
CA LEU A 138 -14.14 10.90 4.44
C LEU A 138 -13.66 9.56 5.03
N SER A 139 -14.54 8.53 5.13
CA SER A 139 -14.14 7.19 5.55
C SER A 139 -13.14 6.56 4.58
N MET A 140 -13.13 7.02 3.33
CA MET A 140 -12.15 6.64 2.32
C MET A 140 -10.70 6.79 2.82
N ALA A 141 -10.41 7.84 3.62
CA ALA A 141 -9.08 8.05 4.20
C ALA A 141 -8.63 6.90 5.12
N LEU A 142 -9.58 6.13 5.64
CA LEU A 142 -9.34 4.98 6.52
C LEU A 142 -9.41 3.64 5.79
N GLY A 143 -9.58 3.67 4.46
CA GLY A 143 -9.58 2.48 3.62
C GLY A 143 -10.86 1.66 3.71
N SER A 144 -12.01 2.31 3.76
CA SER A 144 -13.35 1.67 3.69
C SER A 144 -13.66 1.02 2.34
N TYR A 145 -12.70 0.98 1.43
CA TYR A 145 -12.77 0.34 0.12
C TYR A 145 -12.10 -1.04 0.13
N GLY A 146 -12.74 -2.01 -0.52
CA GLY A 146 -12.26 -3.39 -0.58
C GLY A 146 -11.67 -3.77 -1.94
N ILE A 147 -10.47 -4.37 -1.93
CA ILE A 147 -9.83 -4.97 -3.11
C ILE A 147 -9.21 -6.31 -2.77
N SER A 148 -8.93 -7.12 -3.80
CA SER A 148 -8.27 -8.40 -3.58
C SER A 148 -6.79 -8.23 -3.25
N PRO A 149 -6.16 -9.21 -2.55
CA PRO A 149 -4.71 -9.24 -2.33
C PRO A 149 -3.91 -9.10 -3.63
N TYR A 150 -4.37 -9.71 -4.72
CA TYR A 150 -3.78 -9.57 -6.05
C TYR A 150 -3.78 -8.10 -6.52
N LYS A 151 -4.91 -7.42 -6.45
CA LYS A 151 -5.01 -6.01 -6.82
C LYS A 151 -4.20 -5.11 -5.90
N ASN A 152 -4.14 -5.43 -4.62
CA ASN A 152 -3.32 -4.69 -3.68
C ASN A 152 -1.82 -4.81 -4.04
N ALA A 153 -1.34 -6.01 -4.40
CA ALA A 153 0.03 -6.21 -4.86
C ALA A 153 0.31 -5.45 -6.17
N GLU A 154 -0.62 -5.48 -7.15
CA GLU A 154 -0.53 -4.70 -8.38
C GLU A 154 -0.37 -3.20 -8.10
N PHE A 155 -1.19 -2.63 -7.21
CA PHE A 155 -1.19 -1.20 -6.93
C PHE A 155 0.05 -0.75 -6.12
N PHE A 156 0.46 -1.54 -5.14
CA PHE A 156 1.67 -1.25 -4.37
C PHE A 156 2.96 -1.38 -5.18
N SER A 157 2.96 -2.19 -6.26
CA SER A 157 4.13 -2.33 -7.13
C SER A 157 4.58 -0.98 -7.72
N ILE A 158 3.65 -0.06 -7.90
CA ILE A 158 3.92 1.29 -8.39
C ILE A 158 4.85 2.06 -7.44
N PHE A 159 4.75 1.83 -6.13
CA PHE A 159 5.70 2.40 -5.15
C PHE A 159 7.03 1.64 -5.11
N ALA A 160 7.03 0.35 -5.42
CA ALA A 160 8.22 -0.49 -5.37
C ALA A 160 9.14 -0.28 -6.59
N ASN A 161 8.57 0.08 -7.75
CA ASN A 161 9.27 0.16 -9.03
C ASN A 161 9.49 1.60 -9.56
N GLY A 162 9.30 2.60 -8.71
CA GLY A 162 9.55 4.00 -9.09
C GLY A 162 8.42 4.66 -9.88
N GLY A 163 7.17 4.21 -9.71
CA GLY A 163 5.99 4.85 -10.28
C GLY A 163 5.45 4.21 -11.55
N LYS A 164 6.03 3.11 -12.01
CA LYS A 164 5.64 2.43 -13.27
C LYS A 164 4.44 1.54 -13.06
N LYS A 165 3.57 1.49 -14.06
CA LYS A 165 2.42 0.59 -14.07
C LYS A 165 2.84 -0.78 -14.59
N ILE A 166 2.54 -1.82 -13.83
CA ILE A 166 2.72 -3.23 -14.24
C ILE A 166 1.40 -3.97 -14.14
N LYS A 167 1.31 -5.11 -14.81
CA LYS A 167 0.19 -6.04 -14.68
C LYS A 167 0.73 -7.41 -14.28
N PRO A 168 0.38 -7.92 -13.09
CA PRO A 168 0.88 -9.22 -12.67
C PRO A 168 0.38 -10.36 -13.55
N PHE A 169 1.23 -11.38 -13.75
CA PHE A 169 0.94 -12.53 -14.60
C PHE A 169 1.58 -13.84 -14.06
N PHE A 170 0.98 -14.98 -14.40
CA PHE A 170 1.48 -16.33 -14.02
C PHE A 170 2.26 -17.01 -15.13
N ILE A 171 1.81 -16.82 -16.38
CA ILE A 171 2.33 -17.60 -17.50
C ILE A 171 3.26 -16.70 -18.29
N GLU A 172 4.52 -17.07 -18.31
CA GLU A 172 5.58 -16.35 -18.99
C GLU A 172 5.59 -16.64 -20.49
N ARG A 173 5.42 -17.92 -20.85
CA ARG A 173 5.41 -18.38 -22.24
C ARG A 173 4.68 -19.69 -22.39
N ILE A 174 4.18 -19.94 -23.59
CA ILE A 174 3.61 -21.24 -23.98
C ILE A 174 4.42 -21.75 -25.17
N ILE A 175 4.81 -23.02 -25.11
CA ILE A 175 5.56 -23.68 -26.17
C ILE A 175 4.68 -24.84 -26.69
N ASP A 176 4.50 -24.94 -28.03
CA ASP A 176 3.78 -26.01 -28.64
C ASP A 176 4.59 -27.34 -28.62
N LYS A 177 3.95 -28.43 -29.04
CA LYS A 177 4.59 -29.78 -29.10
C LYS A 177 5.80 -29.86 -30.02
N ASN A 178 6.01 -28.90 -30.90
CA ASN A 178 7.12 -28.82 -31.83
C ASN A 178 8.25 -27.91 -31.34
N GLY A 179 8.12 -27.36 -30.13
CA GLY A 179 9.08 -26.43 -29.53
C GLY A 179 8.91 -24.96 -29.99
N LYS A 180 7.85 -24.65 -30.74
CA LYS A 180 7.56 -23.29 -31.17
C LYS A 180 6.86 -22.54 -30.07
N GLU A 181 7.38 -21.33 -29.76
CA GLU A 181 6.73 -20.42 -28.84
C GLU A 181 5.47 -19.81 -29.46
N LEU A 182 4.35 -19.95 -28.74
CA LEU A 182 3.06 -19.36 -29.13
C LEU A 182 3.01 -17.95 -28.59
N ILE A 183 3.12 -16.99 -29.51
CA ILE A 183 2.91 -15.56 -29.22
C ILE A 183 1.41 -15.34 -29.15
N LEU A 184 0.91 -15.01 -27.97
CA LEU A 184 -0.51 -14.66 -27.80
C LEU A 184 -0.68 -13.20 -28.19
N GLU A 185 -1.14 -12.94 -29.42
CA GLU A 185 -1.45 -11.59 -29.89
C GLU A 185 -2.69 -11.00 -29.17
N ASN A 186 -2.67 -9.69 -28.91
CA ASN A 186 -3.57 -9.02 -27.94
C ASN A 186 -5.06 -9.09 -28.21
N GLU A 187 -5.49 -9.27 -29.46
CA GLU A 187 -6.87 -9.07 -29.85
C GLU A 187 -7.74 -10.35 -29.74
N ASP A 188 -7.16 -11.52 -29.90
CA ASP A 188 -7.89 -12.79 -29.83
C ASP A 188 -8.00 -13.37 -28.42
N VAL A 189 -7.17 -12.93 -27.54
CA VAL A 189 -7.08 -13.42 -26.14
C VAL A 189 -8.24 -12.95 -25.28
N SER A 190 -8.97 -11.91 -25.68
CA SER A 190 -10.15 -11.41 -24.96
C SER A 190 -11.34 -12.38 -24.95
N LYS A 191 -11.35 -13.35 -25.86
CA LYS A 191 -12.45 -14.34 -26.02
C LYS A 191 -12.22 -15.66 -25.31
N ALA A 192 -10.99 -15.97 -24.92
CA ALA A 192 -10.69 -17.21 -24.19
C ALA A 192 -10.61 -16.91 -22.69
N SER A 193 -11.30 -17.71 -21.85
CA SER A 193 -11.30 -17.57 -20.39
C SER A 193 -9.90 -17.67 -19.77
N ILE A 194 -9.00 -18.41 -20.40
CA ILE A 194 -7.59 -18.55 -20.03
C ILE A 194 -6.83 -17.27 -20.35
N ALA A 195 -7.16 -16.58 -21.39
CA ALA A 195 -6.49 -15.39 -21.88
C ALA A 195 -6.58 -14.18 -20.93
N ARG A 196 -7.57 -14.11 -20.06
CA ARG A 196 -7.66 -13.09 -19.01
C ARG A 196 -6.54 -13.19 -17.97
N TRP A 197 -5.89 -14.35 -17.88
CA TRP A 197 -4.78 -14.62 -16.97
C TRP A 197 -3.42 -14.35 -17.60
N TYR A 198 -3.36 -14.28 -18.94
CA TYR A 198 -2.16 -13.90 -19.65
C TYR A 198 -2.01 -12.40 -19.54
N GLY A 199 -1.25 -11.97 -18.58
CA GLY A 199 -0.75 -10.61 -18.54
C GLY A 199 0.06 -10.38 -19.80
N LYS A 200 -0.57 -9.82 -20.82
CA LYS A 200 0.12 -9.55 -22.02
C LYS A 200 1.04 -8.38 -21.86
N GLN A 201 2.25 -8.65 -22.32
CA GLN A 201 3.31 -7.72 -22.67
C GLN A 201 3.48 -6.53 -21.73
N ILE A 202 4.64 -6.48 -21.16
CA ILE A 202 5.29 -5.24 -20.77
C ILE A 202 5.01 -4.24 -21.88
N PRO A 203 4.31 -3.13 -21.65
CA PRO A 203 4.20 -2.08 -22.66
C PRO A 203 5.59 -1.76 -23.15
N LYS A 204 5.81 -1.71 -24.46
CA LYS A 204 7.12 -1.32 -25.05
C LYS A 204 7.58 0.07 -24.60
N GLU A 205 6.65 0.87 -24.06
CA GLU A 205 6.91 2.15 -23.41
C GLU A 205 6.63 2.01 -21.93
N GLU A 206 7.61 2.38 -21.11
CA GLU A 206 7.44 2.46 -19.65
C GLU A 206 6.36 3.50 -19.32
N THR A 207 5.17 3.03 -18.95
CA THR A 207 4.07 3.93 -18.62
C THR A 207 4.09 4.20 -17.11
N TYR A 208 4.41 5.44 -16.75
CA TYR A 208 4.32 5.88 -15.36
C TYR A 208 2.85 6.10 -14.98
N ALA A 209 2.44 5.48 -13.89
CA ALA A 209 1.14 5.74 -13.26
C ALA A 209 1.19 7.04 -12.43
N ILE A 210 2.31 7.26 -11.75
CA ILE A 210 2.55 8.45 -10.91
C ILE A 210 3.97 8.99 -11.15
N ASP A 211 4.19 10.22 -10.74
CA ASP A 211 5.52 10.84 -10.77
C ASP A 211 6.53 10.01 -9.95
N PRO A 212 7.69 9.65 -10.52
CA PRO A 212 8.73 8.90 -9.81
C PRO A 212 9.16 9.53 -8.48
N ARG A 213 9.11 10.87 -8.40
CA ARG A 213 9.44 11.62 -7.17
C ARG A 213 8.40 11.36 -6.08
N VAL A 214 7.10 11.31 -6.44
CA VAL A 214 6.01 10.94 -5.51
C VAL A 214 6.15 9.50 -5.05
N SER A 215 6.45 8.58 -5.98
CA SER A 215 6.72 7.18 -5.65
C SER A 215 7.87 7.05 -4.64
N PHE A 216 8.97 7.78 -4.88
CA PHE A 216 10.12 7.81 -3.98
C PHE A 216 9.75 8.36 -2.58
N LEU A 217 9.04 9.49 -2.48
CA LEU A 217 8.65 10.08 -1.20
C LEU A 217 7.81 9.10 -0.37
N VAL A 218 6.86 8.41 -1.00
CA VAL A 218 6.03 7.42 -0.30
C VAL A 218 6.88 6.21 0.11
N ASN A 219 7.72 5.68 -0.79
CA ASN A 219 8.61 4.55 -0.51
C ASN A 219 9.55 4.86 0.66
N ASP A 220 10.18 6.03 0.66
CA ASP A 220 11.11 6.47 1.71
C ASP A 220 10.42 6.53 3.08
N ILE A 221 9.20 7.08 3.16
CA ILE A 221 8.41 7.07 4.41
C ILE A 221 8.04 5.65 4.83
N LEU A 222 7.68 4.77 3.89
CA LEU A 222 7.33 3.39 4.19
C LEU A 222 8.55 2.55 4.59
N ARG A 223 9.75 2.87 4.10
CA ARG A 223 11.01 2.29 4.60
C ARG A 223 11.26 2.73 6.04
N GLU A 224 11.10 4.01 6.34
CA GLU A 224 11.22 4.49 7.71
C GLU A 224 10.16 3.85 8.64
N ALA A 225 8.95 3.55 8.14
CA ALA A 225 7.89 2.86 8.90
C ALA A 225 8.29 1.44 9.33
N THR A 226 9.15 0.77 8.57
CA THR A 226 9.71 -0.54 8.95
C THR A 226 10.85 -0.43 9.96
N GLN A 227 11.44 0.76 10.11
CA GLN A 227 12.54 0.98 11.05
C GLN A 227 12.04 1.49 12.42
N ARG A 228 11.07 2.40 12.47
CA ARG A 228 10.58 3.01 13.72
C ARG A 228 9.06 3.20 13.81
N GLY A 229 8.31 2.76 12.81
CA GLY A 229 6.86 2.89 12.73
C GLY A 229 6.11 1.60 13.03
N THR A 230 4.94 1.46 12.38
CA THR A 230 4.04 0.32 12.60
C THR A 230 4.59 -1.02 12.08
N GLY A 231 5.58 -1.00 11.19
CA GLY A 231 6.26 -2.17 10.62
C GLY A 231 7.58 -2.54 11.29
N LYS A 232 7.92 -1.94 12.42
CA LYS A 232 9.26 -2.05 13.06
C LYS A 232 9.75 -3.47 13.36
N ALA A 233 8.87 -4.48 13.38
CA ALA A 233 9.27 -5.87 13.56
C ALA A 233 10.13 -6.40 12.39
N ILE A 234 10.11 -5.76 11.22
CA ILE A 234 10.98 -6.09 10.06
C ILE A 234 12.47 -5.93 10.38
N LYS A 235 12.83 -5.11 11.36
CA LYS A 235 14.24 -4.99 11.83
C LYS A 235 14.87 -6.33 12.20
N LYS A 236 14.07 -7.34 12.51
CA LYS A 236 14.53 -8.71 12.75
C LYS A 236 15.29 -9.30 11.54
N LEU A 237 15.00 -8.84 10.33
CA LEU A 237 15.71 -9.25 9.11
C LEU A 237 17.08 -8.60 8.94
N GLU A 238 17.47 -7.67 9.84
CA GLU A 238 18.72 -6.90 9.78
C GLU A 238 18.92 -6.16 8.44
N ARG A 239 17.80 -5.76 7.81
CA ARG A 239 17.72 -5.07 6.52
C ARG A 239 16.91 -3.77 6.64
N ASP A 240 17.33 -2.72 5.92
CA ASP A 240 16.71 -1.39 5.92
C ASP A 240 16.18 -0.98 4.54
N ASP A 241 16.28 -1.87 3.55
CA ASP A 241 15.81 -1.64 2.19
C ASP A 241 14.33 -2.03 1.96
N PHE A 242 13.69 -2.66 2.93
CA PHE A 242 12.26 -2.96 2.84
C PHE A 242 11.40 -1.78 3.28
N ALA A 243 10.46 -1.42 2.42
CA ALA A 243 9.33 -0.56 2.75
C ALA A 243 8.13 -1.42 3.17
N GLY A 244 7.22 -0.87 3.98
CA GLY A 244 6.04 -1.64 4.35
C GLY A 244 4.92 -0.83 4.98
N LYS A 245 3.70 -1.34 4.83
CA LYS A 245 2.49 -0.74 5.41
C LYS A 245 1.59 -1.79 6.04
N THR A 246 1.23 -1.56 7.29
CA THR A 246 0.18 -2.30 7.98
C THR A 246 -1.20 -1.78 7.60
N GLY A 247 -2.19 -2.65 7.54
CA GLY A 247 -3.61 -2.32 7.44
C GLY A 247 -4.40 -3.01 8.54
N THR A 248 -5.38 -2.33 9.07
CA THR A 248 -6.36 -2.88 10.01
C THR A 248 -7.66 -2.10 9.82
N THR A 249 -8.78 -2.78 9.72
CA THR A 249 -10.10 -2.16 9.71
C THR A 249 -10.54 -1.80 11.13
N ASN A 250 -11.54 -0.92 11.26
CA ASN A 250 -11.95 -0.38 12.56
C ASN A 250 -12.29 -1.47 13.59
N ASP A 251 -13.04 -2.51 13.21
CA ASP A 251 -13.46 -3.58 14.11
C ASP A 251 -12.50 -4.79 14.08
N SER A 252 -11.28 -4.57 13.58
CA SER A 252 -10.28 -5.63 13.38
C SER A 252 -10.82 -6.84 12.61
N GLU A 253 -11.63 -6.61 11.58
CA GLU A 253 -12.18 -7.67 10.72
C GLU A 253 -11.21 -8.12 9.65
N SER A 254 -10.30 -7.22 9.25
CA SER A 254 -9.24 -7.45 8.27
C SER A 254 -7.92 -6.91 8.77
N ALA A 255 -6.89 -7.71 8.66
CA ALA A 255 -5.51 -7.34 8.96
C ALA A 255 -4.65 -7.53 7.71
N TRP A 256 -3.89 -6.49 7.35
CA TRP A 256 -3.03 -6.45 6.18
C TRP A 256 -1.60 -6.13 6.52
N PHE A 257 -0.71 -6.69 5.75
CA PHE A 257 0.65 -6.19 5.64
C PHE A 257 1.12 -6.29 4.19
N THR A 258 1.63 -5.18 3.66
CA THR A 258 2.30 -5.14 2.36
C THR A 258 3.71 -4.66 2.59
N GLY A 259 4.68 -5.52 2.30
CA GLY A 259 6.10 -5.22 2.44
C GLY A 259 6.83 -5.49 1.13
N PHE A 260 7.79 -4.63 0.79
CA PHE A 260 8.47 -4.68 -0.50
C PHE A 260 9.84 -3.98 -0.49
N ASN A 261 10.69 -4.40 -1.42
CA ASN A 261 11.76 -3.59 -1.99
C ASN A 261 11.56 -3.58 -3.53
N ASN A 262 12.55 -3.16 -4.32
CA ASN A 262 12.37 -3.15 -5.78
C ASN A 262 12.56 -4.52 -6.45
N LYS A 263 12.82 -5.59 -5.70
CA LYS A 263 13.03 -6.97 -6.22
C LYS A 263 11.87 -7.90 -5.90
N ILE A 264 11.20 -7.67 -4.78
CA ILE A 264 10.07 -8.45 -4.34
C ILE A 264 9.04 -7.58 -3.62
N LEU A 265 7.79 -7.84 -3.91
CA LEU A 265 6.66 -7.28 -3.17
C LEU A 265 5.77 -8.42 -2.73
N THR A 266 5.45 -8.46 -1.44
CA THR A 266 4.53 -9.44 -0.88
C THR A 266 3.45 -8.74 -0.07
N THR A 267 2.19 -9.02 -0.42
CA THR A 267 1.03 -8.60 0.37
C THR A 267 0.42 -9.81 1.06
N VAL A 268 0.05 -9.63 2.32
CA VAL A 268 -0.62 -10.62 3.16
C VAL A 268 -1.92 -10.03 3.67
N TRP A 269 -3.00 -10.78 3.51
CA TRP A 269 -4.28 -10.52 4.13
C TRP A 269 -4.65 -11.63 5.11
N PHE A 270 -5.18 -11.24 6.25
CA PHE A 270 -5.68 -12.13 7.29
C PHE A 270 -7.08 -11.71 7.68
N GLY A 271 -8.05 -12.63 7.59
CA GLY A 271 -9.46 -12.32 7.83
C GLY A 271 -10.36 -13.55 7.78
N TYR A 272 -11.65 -13.29 7.69
CA TYR A 272 -12.70 -14.28 7.46
C TYR A 272 -13.45 -13.97 6.17
N ASP A 273 -14.03 -14.99 5.51
CA ASP A 273 -14.87 -14.81 4.31
C ASP A 273 -16.10 -13.94 4.61
N GLN A 274 -16.71 -14.16 5.75
CA GLN A 274 -17.73 -13.27 6.28
C GLN A 274 -17.07 -12.33 7.30
N PRO A 275 -17.13 -11.02 7.07
CA PRO A 275 -16.51 -10.05 7.95
C PRO A 275 -16.95 -10.24 9.40
N ARG A 276 -15.99 -10.39 10.28
CA ARG A 276 -16.18 -10.45 11.73
C ARG A 276 -14.87 -10.15 12.43
N SER A 277 -14.93 -9.66 13.65
CA SER A 277 -13.74 -9.34 14.43
C SER A 277 -12.79 -10.54 14.55
N LEU A 278 -11.52 -10.30 14.31
CA LEU A 278 -10.43 -11.26 14.49
C LEU A 278 -10.12 -11.48 15.98
N GLY A 279 -10.53 -10.54 16.84
CA GLY A 279 -10.30 -10.58 18.26
C GLY A 279 -9.56 -9.35 18.79
N ARG A 280 -9.35 -9.32 20.10
CA ARG A 280 -8.66 -8.22 20.76
C ARG A 280 -7.15 -8.25 20.38
N ASN A 281 -6.61 -7.11 19.98
CA ASN A 281 -5.21 -6.92 19.59
C ASN A 281 -4.79 -7.63 18.30
N GLU A 282 -5.73 -8.07 17.48
CA GLU A 282 -5.46 -8.65 16.16
C GLU A 282 -5.38 -7.55 15.10
N TYR A 283 -4.16 -7.07 14.89
CA TYR A 283 -3.84 -5.98 13.96
C TYR A 283 -2.95 -6.48 12.82
N GLY A 284 -2.81 -5.70 11.77
CA GLY A 284 -1.86 -5.99 10.69
C GLY A 284 -0.43 -6.23 11.18
N SER A 285 -0.01 -5.54 12.24
CA SER A 285 1.31 -5.71 12.86
C SER A 285 1.47 -6.98 13.71
N THR A 286 0.38 -7.56 14.20
CA THR A 286 0.39 -8.74 15.10
C THR A 286 -0.05 -10.02 14.40
N THR A 287 -0.70 -9.93 13.24
CA THR A 287 -1.20 -11.08 12.47
C THR A 287 -0.59 -11.19 11.08
N ALA A 288 -0.81 -10.22 10.20
CA ALA A 288 -0.33 -10.28 8.81
C ALA A 288 1.19 -10.07 8.69
N LEU A 289 1.77 -9.15 9.45
CA LEU A 289 3.22 -8.90 9.45
C LEU A 289 4.05 -10.12 9.89
N PRO A 290 3.71 -10.88 10.95
CA PRO A 290 4.44 -12.12 11.28
C PRO A 290 4.41 -13.16 10.17
N ILE A 291 3.31 -13.29 9.42
CA ILE A 291 3.23 -14.20 8.27
C ILE A 291 4.20 -13.75 7.17
N TRP A 292 4.21 -12.45 6.87
CA TRP A 292 5.15 -11.85 5.93
C TRP A 292 6.60 -12.06 6.37
N LEU A 293 6.91 -11.85 7.65
CA LEU A 293 8.25 -12.05 8.20
C LEU A 293 8.72 -13.49 8.06
N ASN A 294 7.91 -14.46 8.45
CA ASN A 294 8.25 -15.87 8.33
C ASN A 294 8.54 -16.26 6.87
N PHE A 295 7.74 -15.74 5.93
CA PHE A 295 7.99 -15.96 4.50
C PHE A 295 9.31 -15.33 4.05
N MET A 296 9.59 -14.10 4.48
CA MET A 296 10.83 -13.42 4.09
C MET A 296 12.08 -14.02 4.75
N GLU A 297 12.01 -14.49 5.99
CA GLU A 297 13.12 -15.18 6.67
C GLU A 297 13.60 -16.41 5.87
N GLU A 298 12.68 -17.15 5.22
CA GLU A 298 13.02 -18.32 4.43
C GLU A 298 13.70 -17.99 3.08
N ILE A 299 13.45 -16.79 2.52
CA ILE A 299 13.94 -16.42 1.20
C ILE A 299 14.94 -15.27 1.18
N ILE A 300 15.22 -14.66 2.33
CA ILE A 300 15.93 -13.38 2.42
C ILE A 300 17.31 -13.40 1.73
N ASP A 301 18.02 -14.52 1.79
CA ASP A 301 19.33 -14.70 1.17
C ASP A 301 19.26 -14.70 -0.38
N THR A 302 18.06 -14.97 -0.94
CA THR A 302 17.82 -14.94 -2.39
C THR A 302 17.37 -13.58 -2.88
N VAL A 303 16.96 -12.67 -1.96
CA VAL A 303 16.46 -11.34 -2.29
C VAL A 303 17.59 -10.32 -2.28
N GLU A 304 17.92 -9.80 -3.47
CA GLU A 304 18.93 -8.77 -3.63
C GLU A 304 18.59 -7.52 -2.79
N TYR A 305 19.60 -7.00 -2.09
CA TYR A 305 19.48 -5.73 -1.36
C TYR A 305 19.33 -4.55 -2.33
N SER A 306 18.34 -3.71 -2.13
CA SER A 306 18.08 -2.62 -3.06
C SER A 306 17.36 -1.43 -2.41
N ILE A 307 18.05 -0.31 -2.35
CA ILE A 307 17.48 0.99 -1.96
C ILE A 307 17.18 1.81 -3.21
N PRO A 308 15.99 2.42 -3.32
CA PRO A 308 15.67 3.31 -4.44
C PRO A 308 16.63 4.50 -4.50
N ALA A 309 17.15 4.80 -5.69
CA ALA A 309 17.91 6.02 -5.91
C ALA A 309 16.99 7.25 -5.77
N VAL A 310 17.54 8.34 -5.24
CA VAL A 310 16.81 9.62 -5.17
C VAL A 310 16.61 10.14 -6.59
N PRO A 311 15.37 10.37 -7.04
CA PRO A 311 15.09 10.93 -8.36
C PRO A 311 15.70 12.33 -8.53
N SER A 312 16.05 12.69 -9.77
CA SER A 312 16.40 14.06 -10.11
C SER A 312 15.24 15.02 -9.78
N ASN A 313 15.56 16.28 -9.46
CA ASN A 313 14.59 17.31 -9.08
C ASN A 313 13.84 17.01 -7.75
N LEU A 314 14.48 16.23 -6.86
CA LEU A 314 14.19 16.23 -5.43
C LEU A 314 15.40 16.80 -4.69
N ILE A 315 15.14 17.73 -3.78
CA ILE A 315 16.17 18.35 -2.94
C ILE A 315 15.94 17.99 -1.48
N ALA A 316 17.01 17.74 -0.75
CA ALA A 316 16.96 17.51 0.68
C ALA A 316 17.27 18.81 1.44
N LYS A 317 16.34 19.24 2.30
CA LYS A 317 16.52 20.41 3.17
C LYS A 317 16.43 20.02 4.63
N LYS A 318 17.18 20.71 5.48
CA LYS A 318 17.00 20.58 6.93
C LYS A 318 15.75 21.32 7.37
N ILE A 319 14.90 20.64 8.11
CA ILE A 319 13.66 21.20 8.67
C ILE A 319 13.63 21.03 10.18
N ASN A 320 12.91 21.91 10.84
CA ASN A 320 12.47 21.72 12.21
C ASN A 320 11.31 20.71 12.22
N PRO A 321 11.43 19.55 12.89
CA PRO A 321 10.43 18.48 12.82
C PRO A 321 9.09 18.85 13.48
N SER A 322 9.04 19.86 14.34
CA SER A 322 7.80 20.29 15.00
C SER A 322 7.00 21.26 14.13
N THR A 323 7.66 22.08 13.32
CA THR A 323 7.02 23.12 12.51
C THR A 323 6.94 22.77 11.02
N GLY A 324 7.76 21.82 10.55
CA GLY A 324 7.91 21.48 9.13
C GLY A 324 8.63 22.56 8.31
N LYS A 325 9.04 23.66 8.92
CA LYS A 325 9.73 24.76 8.26
C LYS A 325 11.23 24.51 8.18
N GLU A 326 11.91 25.20 7.26
CA GLU A 326 13.37 25.14 7.14
C GLU A 326 14.03 25.47 8.48
N ALA A 327 14.97 24.65 8.90
CA ALA A 327 15.66 24.79 10.15
C ALA A 327 16.78 25.84 10.03
N ASN A 328 17.00 26.59 11.10
CA ASN A 328 18.18 27.45 11.21
C ASN A 328 19.40 26.65 11.71
N SER A 329 20.57 27.25 11.69
CA SER A 329 21.84 26.63 12.10
C SER A 329 21.91 26.22 13.58
N LEU A 330 21.00 26.73 14.42
CA LEU A 330 20.94 26.50 15.87
C LEU A 330 19.90 25.43 16.26
N ASP A 331 19.27 24.78 15.28
CA ASP A 331 18.19 23.81 15.52
C ASP A 331 18.78 22.41 15.70
N ASP A 332 19.12 22.04 16.94
CA ASP A 332 19.77 20.76 17.31
C ASP A 332 18.94 19.53 16.92
N ASN A 333 17.61 19.71 16.76
CA ASN A 333 16.69 18.64 16.39
C ASN A 333 16.37 18.60 14.89
N ALA A 334 17.06 19.40 14.07
CA ALA A 334 16.81 19.48 12.65
C ALA A 334 16.96 18.11 11.97
N ARG A 335 16.09 17.84 11.00
CA ARG A 335 16.07 16.60 10.21
C ARG A 335 16.05 16.92 8.73
N PHE A 336 16.65 16.07 7.92
CA PHE A 336 16.52 16.17 6.48
C PHE A 336 15.13 15.73 6.04
N GLU A 337 14.58 16.44 5.06
CA GLU A 337 13.33 16.11 4.41
C GLU A 337 13.44 16.41 2.91
N TYR A 338 12.75 15.63 2.09
CA TYR A 338 12.75 15.78 0.65
C TYR A 338 11.62 16.69 0.18
N PHE A 339 11.95 17.53 -0.79
CA PHE A 339 11.01 18.46 -1.45
C PHE A 339 11.20 18.39 -2.97
N PHE A 340 10.16 18.72 -3.69
CA PHE A 340 10.28 19.04 -5.11
C PHE A 340 11.14 20.30 -5.27
N ASP A 341 12.05 20.25 -6.26
CA ASP A 341 12.88 21.42 -6.61
C ASP A 341 12.07 22.49 -7.33
#